data_0034c2a13f62ad5c966fb12fdd9049d2
#
_entry.id   0034c2a13f62ad5c966fb12fdd9049d2
#
_cell.length_a   1.000
_cell.length_b   1.000
_cell.length_c   1.000
_cell.angle_alpha   90.00
_cell.angle_beta   90.00
_cell.angle_gamma   90.00
#
_symmetry.space_group_name_H-M   'P 1'
#
loop_
_entity.id
_entity.type
_entity.pdbx_description
1 polymer ?
#
loop_
_entity_poly.entity_id
_entity_poly.type
_entity_poly.pdbx_seq_one_letter_code
_entity_poly.pdbx_strand_id
1 'polypeptide(L)'
;MQSGVFSFSTAIGTFCPIGPWIVTKDEVLDVQSLGMELRVNGEVRQRGNTAQMLISIPHLVAHHSAQGYSAGDILTTGTISGVAAVQPNPFDFYLQPGDQIEAEITGIGVLKNHVISWEEAHGEPAPQRVDW
;
A
#
# COMPACT_ATOMS: atom_id res chain seq x y z
N MET A 1 5.90 21.71 9.06
CA MET A 1 6.30 20.38 8.55
C MET A 1 6.10 19.40 9.69
N GLN A 2 4.96 18.70 9.73
CA GLN A 2 4.69 17.72 10.79
C GLN A 2 5.63 16.54 10.58
N SER A 3 6.19 16.04 11.67
CA SER A 3 7.14 14.94 11.71
C SER A 3 6.65 13.77 10.88
N GLY A 4 7.35 13.49 9.78
CA GLY A 4 7.00 12.41 8.87
C GLY A 4 7.29 11.03 9.45
N VAL A 5 6.62 10.66 10.51
CA VAL A 5 6.65 9.28 11.00
C VAL A 5 5.63 8.49 10.20
N PHE A 6 6.07 7.97 9.05
CA PHE A 6 5.23 7.15 8.17
C PHE A 6 4.55 5.98 8.91
N SER A 7 5.23 5.39 9.88
CA SER A 7 4.69 4.31 10.69
C SER A 7 3.41 4.70 11.45
N PHE A 8 3.28 5.94 11.89
CA PHE A 8 2.08 6.38 12.59
C PHE A 8 0.88 6.52 11.65
N SER A 9 1.09 7.08 10.45
CA SER A 9 0.02 7.25 9.45
C SER A 9 -0.44 5.93 8.82
N THR A 10 0.37 4.88 8.87
CA THR A 10 0.02 3.54 8.37
C THR A 10 -0.48 2.58 9.46
N ALA A 11 -0.43 2.98 10.73
CA ALA A 11 -0.89 2.18 11.87
C ALA A 11 -2.41 2.34 12.15
N ILE A 12 -3.10 3.17 11.39
CA ILE A 12 -4.55 3.36 11.52
C ILE A 12 -5.24 2.10 11.01
N GLY A 13 -6.20 1.58 11.76
CA GLY A 13 -7.02 0.45 11.34
C GLY A 13 -7.61 0.68 9.95
N THR A 14 -7.62 -0.33 9.10
CA THR A 14 -8.05 -0.31 7.69
C THR A 14 -7.11 0.38 6.69
N PHE A 15 -6.02 1.04 7.10
CA PHE A 15 -5.10 1.72 6.17
C PHE A 15 -4.06 0.79 5.54
N CYS A 16 -4.02 -0.47 5.92
CA CYS A 16 -3.13 -1.46 5.33
C CYS A 16 -3.92 -2.74 4.96
N PRO A 17 -4.83 -2.68 3.98
CA PRO A 17 -5.54 -3.87 3.53
C PRO A 17 -4.56 -4.84 2.87
N ILE A 18 -4.64 -6.12 3.25
CA ILE A 18 -3.80 -7.21 2.76
C ILE A 18 -4.70 -8.29 2.19
N GLY A 19 -4.40 -8.75 1.00
CA GLY A 19 -5.18 -9.78 0.33
C GLY A 19 -5.16 -9.62 -1.20
N PRO A 20 -6.12 -10.25 -1.91
CA PRO A 20 -7.23 -11.08 -1.40
C PRO A 20 -6.78 -12.44 -0.86
N TRP A 21 -5.58 -12.89 -1.20
CA TRP A 21 -4.98 -14.16 -0.77
C TRP A 21 -3.46 -14.03 -0.66
N ILE A 22 -2.82 -15.07 -0.16
CA ILE A 22 -1.37 -15.23 -0.16
C ILE A 22 -1.02 -16.24 -1.26
N VAL A 23 -0.13 -15.86 -2.15
CA VAL A 23 0.42 -16.75 -3.18
C VAL A 23 1.76 -17.29 -2.69
N THR A 24 1.93 -18.60 -2.71
CA THR A 24 3.16 -19.23 -2.22
C THR A 24 4.30 -19.13 -3.23
N LYS A 25 5.53 -19.24 -2.76
CA LYS A 25 6.73 -19.03 -3.58
C LYS A 25 6.81 -19.97 -4.80
N ASP A 26 6.26 -21.15 -4.71
CA ASP A 26 6.23 -22.14 -5.80
C ASP A 26 5.27 -21.76 -6.94
N GLU A 27 4.30 -20.89 -6.68
CA GLU A 27 3.36 -20.38 -7.68
C GLU A 27 3.85 -19.07 -8.34
N VAL A 28 4.80 -18.35 -7.72
CA VAL A 28 5.39 -17.12 -8.26
C VAL A 28 6.77 -17.43 -8.83
N LEU A 29 6.89 -17.50 -10.15
CA LEU A 29 8.13 -17.89 -10.84
C LEU A 29 9.27 -16.92 -10.56
N ASP A 30 9.02 -15.60 -10.60
CA ASP A 30 10.02 -14.57 -10.36
C ASP A 30 9.42 -13.34 -9.68
N VAL A 31 9.66 -13.20 -8.39
CA VAL A 31 9.20 -12.06 -7.58
C VAL A 31 9.83 -10.73 -7.99
N GLN A 32 10.93 -10.74 -8.76
CA GLN A 32 11.59 -9.53 -9.27
C GLN A 32 11.12 -9.12 -10.66
N SER A 33 10.07 -9.76 -11.21
CA SER A 33 9.54 -9.48 -12.54
C SER A 33 8.01 -9.31 -12.56
N LEU A 34 7.42 -8.90 -11.46
CA LEU A 34 5.97 -8.74 -11.33
C LEU A 34 5.53 -7.34 -11.77
N GLY A 35 4.60 -7.28 -12.72
CA GLY A 35 3.89 -6.06 -13.07
C GLY A 35 2.94 -5.67 -11.93
N MET A 36 2.86 -4.37 -11.66
CA MET A 36 2.01 -3.80 -10.62
C MET A 36 1.24 -2.61 -11.15
N GLU A 37 -0.04 -2.53 -10.82
CA GLU A 37 -0.90 -1.41 -11.19
C GLU A 37 -1.86 -1.08 -10.07
N LEU A 38 -2.01 0.22 -9.78
CA LEU A 38 -3.05 0.74 -8.91
C LEU A 38 -4.01 1.60 -9.71
N ARG A 39 -5.29 1.33 -9.59
CA ARG A 39 -6.38 2.14 -10.17
C ARG A 39 -7.23 2.74 -9.05
N VAL A 40 -7.68 3.97 -9.27
CA VAL A 40 -8.71 4.62 -8.45
C VAL A 40 -9.83 5.01 -9.38
N ASN A 41 -11.03 4.53 -9.12
CA ASN A 41 -12.22 4.72 -9.97
C ASN A 41 -11.98 4.32 -11.44
N GLY A 42 -11.19 3.27 -11.66
CA GLY A 42 -10.82 2.78 -12.97
C GLY A 42 -9.66 3.54 -13.64
N GLU A 43 -9.22 4.67 -13.09
CA GLU A 43 -8.08 5.44 -13.59
C GLU A 43 -6.78 4.92 -13.02
N VAL A 44 -5.79 4.66 -13.88
CA VAL A 44 -4.45 4.22 -13.44
C VAL A 44 -3.73 5.36 -12.74
N ARG A 45 -3.40 5.17 -11.47
CA ARG A 45 -2.66 6.12 -10.64
C ARG A 45 -1.19 5.74 -10.47
N GLN A 46 -0.91 4.45 -10.41
CA GLN A 46 0.45 3.94 -10.29
C GLN A 46 0.62 2.73 -11.21
N ARG A 47 1.78 2.65 -11.87
CA ARG A 47 2.17 1.49 -12.66
C ARG A 47 3.68 1.28 -12.57
N GLY A 48 4.10 0.05 -12.38
CA GLY A 48 5.51 -0.31 -12.26
C GLY A 48 5.75 -1.80 -12.35
N ASN A 49 6.99 -2.18 -12.11
CA ASN A 49 7.42 -3.58 -12.09
C ASN A 49 8.42 -3.78 -10.95
N THR A 50 8.39 -4.92 -10.29
CA THR A 50 9.35 -5.24 -9.22
C THR A 50 10.80 -5.30 -9.71
N ALA A 51 11.04 -5.47 -11.02
CA ALA A 51 12.36 -5.36 -11.61
C ALA A 51 12.99 -3.95 -11.46
N GLN A 52 12.17 -2.93 -11.19
CA GLN A 52 12.61 -1.54 -10.99
C GLN A 52 12.98 -1.23 -9.54
N MET A 53 12.88 -2.20 -8.64
CA MET A 53 13.27 -2.02 -7.23
C MET A 53 14.76 -1.69 -7.11
N LEU A 54 15.07 -0.65 -6.34
CA LEU A 54 16.45 -0.26 -6.05
C LEU A 54 17.20 -1.35 -5.28
N ILE A 55 16.51 -2.00 -4.34
CA ILE A 55 17.04 -3.11 -3.54
C ILE A 55 16.14 -4.31 -3.80
N SER A 56 16.72 -5.43 -4.19
CA SER A 56 15.95 -6.64 -4.48
C SER A 56 15.30 -7.24 -3.24
N ILE A 57 14.20 -7.97 -3.42
CA ILE A 57 13.50 -8.67 -2.33
C ILE A 57 14.44 -9.59 -1.53
N PRO A 58 15.28 -10.43 -2.16
CA PRO A 58 16.24 -11.23 -1.40
C PRO A 58 17.20 -10.42 -0.53
N HIS A 59 17.67 -9.27 -1.00
CA HIS A 59 18.53 -8.39 -0.21
C HIS A 59 17.78 -7.75 0.97
N LEU A 60 16.52 -7.34 0.79
CA LEU A 60 15.69 -6.82 1.87
C LEU A 60 15.48 -7.89 2.95
N VAL A 61 15.12 -9.11 2.54
CA VAL A 61 14.95 -10.24 3.47
C VAL A 61 16.24 -10.52 4.23
N ALA A 62 17.38 -10.60 3.53
CA ALA A 62 18.68 -10.85 4.17
C ALA A 62 19.06 -9.73 5.16
N HIS A 63 18.83 -8.48 4.80
CA HIS A 63 19.13 -7.33 5.66
C HIS A 63 18.31 -7.37 6.96
N HIS A 64 17.00 -7.55 6.84
CA HIS A 64 16.10 -7.57 7.99
C HIS A 64 16.16 -8.87 8.80
N SER A 65 16.72 -9.94 8.26
CA SER A 65 16.88 -11.22 8.98
C SER A 65 17.74 -11.12 10.23
N ALA A 66 18.61 -10.11 10.32
CA ALA A 66 19.40 -9.84 11.52
C ALA A 66 18.53 -9.51 12.76
N GLN A 67 17.29 -9.06 12.56
CA GLN A 67 16.32 -8.79 13.63
C GLN A 67 15.52 -10.04 14.02
N GLY A 68 15.66 -11.11 13.25
CA GLY A 68 14.85 -12.32 13.35
C GLY A 68 13.50 -12.20 12.67
N TYR A 69 12.95 -13.32 12.25
CA TYR A 69 11.57 -13.42 11.74
C TYR A 69 10.81 -14.47 12.53
N SER A 70 9.54 -14.19 12.75
CA SER A 70 8.59 -15.13 13.34
C SER A 70 7.54 -15.53 12.32
N ALA A 71 6.90 -16.67 12.53
CA ALA A 71 5.76 -17.05 11.69
C ALA A 71 4.65 -15.99 11.80
N GLY A 72 4.19 -15.49 10.65
CA GLY A 72 3.20 -14.43 10.58
C GLY A 72 3.76 -13.02 10.36
N ASP A 73 5.09 -12.83 10.42
CA ASP A 73 5.69 -11.54 10.12
C ASP A 73 5.51 -11.19 8.64
N ILE A 74 5.27 -9.90 8.37
CA ILE A 74 5.10 -9.34 7.04
C ILE A 74 6.17 -8.28 6.79
N LEU A 75 6.95 -8.45 5.74
CA LEU A 75 7.91 -7.45 5.27
C LEU A 75 7.32 -6.69 4.08
N THR A 76 7.01 -5.42 4.29
CA THR A 76 6.61 -4.53 3.20
C THR A 76 7.83 -4.02 2.45
N THR A 77 7.78 -4.03 1.12
CA THR A 77 8.92 -3.72 0.25
C THR A 77 8.90 -2.28 -0.30
N GLY A 78 7.98 -1.45 0.20
CA GLY A 78 7.80 -0.09 -0.28
C GLY A 78 6.73 0.03 -1.37
N THR A 79 6.73 1.14 -2.07
CA THR A 79 5.72 1.47 -3.09
C THR A 79 6.36 1.88 -4.41
N ILE A 80 5.61 1.75 -5.50
CA ILE A 80 5.96 2.29 -6.81
C ILE A 80 5.65 3.79 -6.89
N SER A 81 6.22 4.48 -7.86
CA SER A 81 5.99 5.91 -8.09
C SER A 81 4.52 6.22 -8.40
N GLY A 82 4.11 7.49 -8.20
CA GLY A 82 2.76 7.96 -8.49
C GLY A 82 1.88 8.17 -7.26
N VAL A 83 2.44 8.09 -6.04
CA VAL A 83 1.69 8.40 -4.81
C VAL A 83 1.18 9.85 -4.81
N ALA A 84 -0.01 10.06 -4.27
CA ALA A 84 -0.67 11.36 -4.24
C ALA A 84 0.23 12.48 -3.65
N ALA A 85 0.96 12.17 -2.58
CA ALA A 85 1.77 13.15 -1.85
C ALA A 85 2.91 13.80 -2.66
N VAL A 86 3.34 13.18 -3.77
CA VAL A 86 4.41 13.71 -4.64
C VAL A 86 3.89 14.34 -5.94
N GLN A 87 2.57 14.39 -6.11
CA GLN A 87 1.95 15.05 -7.27
C GLN A 87 2.04 16.58 -7.13
N PRO A 88 2.01 17.35 -8.23
CA PRO A 88 2.04 18.81 -8.19
C PRO A 88 0.94 19.43 -7.32
N ASN A 89 -0.26 18.83 -7.34
CA ASN A 89 -1.39 19.20 -6.49
C ASN A 89 -1.87 17.97 -5.70
N PRO A 90 -1.22 17.61 -4.58
CA PRO A 90 -1.51 16.37 -3.87
C PRO A 90 -2.99 16.20 -3.46
N PHE A 91 -3.65 17.30 -3.14
CA PHE A 91 -5.06 17.30 -2.69
C PHE A 91 -6.04 16.79 -3.75
N ASP A 92 -5.72 16.95 -5.05
CA ASP A 92 -6.54 16.44 -6.16
C ASP A 92 -6.45 14.91 -6.30
N PHE A 93 -5.44 14.30 -5.63
CA PHE A 93 -5.13 12.88 -5.74
C PHE A 93 -5.39 12.10 -4.44
N TYR A 94 -5.66 12.78 -3.32
CA TYR A 94 -6.01 12.09 -2.08
C TYR A 94 -7.35 11.38 -2.24
N LEU A 95 -7.41 10.18 -1.68
CA LEU A 95 -8.61 9.36 -1.68
C LEU A 95 -9.76 10.07 -0.96
N GLN A 96 -10.94 9.94 -1.51
CA GLN A 96 -12.18 10.50 -0.96
C GLN A 96 -13.17 9.38 -0.63
N PRO A 97 -14.07 9.58 0.33
CA PRO A 97 -15.18 8.66 0.56
C PRO A 97 -15.94 8.36 -0.74
N GLY A 98 -16.19 7.09 -1.00
CA GLY A 98 -16.81 6.61 -2.24
C GLY A 98 -15.83 6.11 -3.31
N ASP A 99 -14.53 6.43 -3.18
CA ASP A 99 -13.53 5.96 -4.14
C ASP A 99 -13.40 4.43 -4.11
N GLN A 100 -13.23 3.86 -5.29
CA GLN A 100 -12.94 2.44 -5.51
C GLN A 100 -11.46 2.26 -5.85
N ILE A 101 -10.79 1.41 -5.10
CA ILE A 101 -9.35 1.14 -5.26
C ILE A 101 -9.18 -0.29 -5.74
N GLU A 102 -8.37 -0.45 -6.79
CA GLU A 102 -7.95 -1.76 -7.29
C GLU A 102 -6.42 -1.79 -7.36
N ALA A 103 -5.82 -2.68 -6.59
CA ALA A 103 -4.39 -2.96 -6.64
C ALA A 103 -4.16 -4.32 -7.27
N GLU A 104 -3.50 -4.34 -8.41
CA GLU A 104 -3.23 -5.53 -9.19
C GLU A 104 -1.75 -5.86 -9.21
N ILE A 105 -1.41 -7.12 -9.00
CA ILE A 105 -0.08 -7.66 -9.21
C ILE A 105 -0.20 -8.85 -10.16
N THR A 106 0.53 -8.79 -11.28
CA THR A 106 0.52 -9.83 -12.30
C THR A 106 0.86 -11.20 -11.69
N GLY A 107 0.02 -12.19 -11.93
CA GLY A 107 0.22 -13.56 -11.41
C GLY A 107 -0.22 -13.76 -9.96
N ILE A 108 -0.58 -12.67 -9.23
CA ILE A 108 -1.11 -12.76 -7.86
C ILE A 108 -2.60 -12.50 -7.85
N GLY A 109 -3.05 -11.36 -8.39
CA GLY A 109 -4.47 -11.03 -8.45
C GLY A 109 -4.76 -9.55 -8.20
N VAL A 110 -6.03 -9.25 -7.95
CA VAL A 110 -6.53 -7.90 -7.73
C VAL A 110 -7.14 -7.78 -6.35
N LEU A 111 -6.56 -6.93 -5.53
CA LEU A 111 -7.14 -6.51 -4.25
C LEU A 111 -8.05 -5.31 -4.51
N LYS A 112 -9.31 -5.42 -4.13
CA LYS A 112 -10.32 -4.37 -4.29
C LYS A 112 -10.78 -3.85 -2.94
N ASN A 113 -10.78 -2.54 -2.81
CA ASN A 113 -11.24 -1.84 -1.63
C ASN A 113 -12.11 -0.65 -2.03
N HIS A 114 -12.90 -0.14 -1.09
CA HIS A 114 -13.58 1.14 -1.24
C HIS A 114 -13.29 2.02 -0.02
N VAL A 115 -13.28 3.31 -0.25
CA VAL A 115 -13.05 4.31 0.79
C VAL A 115 -14.39 4.70 1.41
N ILE A 116 -14.49 4.62 2.72
CA ILE A 116 -15.65 5.09 3.47
C ILE A 116 -15.26 6.28 4.35
N SER A 117 -16.21 7.09 4.75
CA SER A 117 -15.97 8.18 5.69
C SER A 117 -15.73 7.65 7.10
N TRP A 118 -15.14 8.47 7.96
CA TRP A 118 -15.02 8.16 9.39
C TRP A 118 -16.39 7.91 10.03
N GLU A 119 -17.35 8.77 9.72
CA GLU A 119 -18.71 8.66 10.25
C GLU A 119 -19.40 7.36 9.83
N GLU A 120 -19.22 6.94 8.58
CA GLU A 120 -19.74 5.66 8.09
C GLU A 120 -19.08 4.47 8.79
N ALA A 121 -17.77 4.57 9.06
CA ALA A 121 -17.01 3.50 9.72
C ALA A 121 -17.30 3.36 11.21
N HIS A 122 -17.58 4.46 11.93
CA HIS A 122 -17.61 4.50 13.40
C HIS A 122 -18.95 4.97 13.96
N GLY A 123 -19.88 5.48 13.14
CA GLY A 123 -21.18 6.00 13.57
C GLY A 123 -21.11 7.36 14.31
N GLU A 124 -19.94 8.01 14.29
CA GLU A 124 -19.71 9.30 14.94
C GLU A 124 -18.86 10.23 14.05
N PRO A 125 -18.95 11.56 14.20
CA PRO A 125 -18.13 12.49 13.46
C PRO A 125 -16.64 12.25 13.66
N ALA A 126 -15.84 12.56 12.62
CA ALA A 126 -14.39 12.48 12.73
C ALA A 126 -13.87 13.36 13.89
N PRO A 127 -12.89 12.89 14.66
CA PRO A 127 -12.29 13.68 15.72
C PRO A 127 -11.74 14.99 15.16
N GLN A 128 -12.00 16.09 15.87
CA GLN A 128 -11.48 17.39 15.47
C GLN A 128 -9.96 17.38 15.47
N ARG A 129 -9.38 17.98 14.46
CA ARG A 129 -7.93 18.14 14.37
C ARG A 129 -7.45 18.96 15.57
N VAL A 130 -6.58 18.37 16.37
CA VAL A 130 -5.91 19.11 17.45
C VAL A 130 -4.67 19.75 16.84
N ASP A 131 -4.64 21.07 16.79
CA ASP A 131 -3.44 21.81 16.41
C ASP A 131 -2.48 21.78 17.60
N TRP A 132 -1.31 21.18 17.39
CA TRP A 132 -0.21 21.11 18.36
C TRP A 132 0.77 22.26 18.15
#